data_75c252eb0de4478bc0fe3e471f3ea337
#
_entry.id   75c252eb0de4478bc0fe3e471f3ea337
#
_cell.length_a   1.000
_cell.length_b   1.000
_cell.length_c   1.000
_cell.angle_alpha   90.00
_cell.angle_beta   90.00
_cell.angle_gamma   90.00
#
_symmetry.space_group_name_H-M   'P 1'
#
loop_
_entity.id
_entity.type
_entity.pdbx_description
1 polymer ?
#
loop_
_entity_poly.entity_id
_entity_poly.type
_entity_poly.pdbx_seq_one_letter_code
_entity_poly.pdbx_strand_id
1 'polypeptide(L)'
;MGYIKKETFGLSHSGVPVAIYTLSDEVIRVRVMTMGGTIVSIEAPDREGHMDDVCLGFDSPQDYEKQTCFIGATVGRYANRIGGARFSLGGREYPLYPNDGENHLHGGPGGFHTKVWEDCVDGDSLVLSYVSPDMEEGYPGNLSVSVRYTLKEGTLTLSYRAKSDKDTVVNLTNHAYFNLAGQKADTILNQHIRINADHFTRVKTGAIPTGELPAVAGTPFDLRQFTKIGAHIGDDDADLRVTGGYDHNFVLNGSGFREAARAYDPQSGRMLTVKTDLPGVQFYAGNNLDGSLTGKNGVRYIPHSGFCLETQFFPDTPNQPAFPSCILRAGDEFFTKTSYTFSAVNEI
;
A
#
# COMPACT_ATOMS: atom_id res chain seq x y z
N MET A 1 23.06 -6.99 15.36
CA MET A 1 23.12 -5.51 15.26
C MET A 1 22.58 -5.10 13.89
N GLY A 2 21.56 -4.26 13.83
CA GLY A 2 20.97 -3.84 12.57
C GLY A 2 21.96 -3.07 11.68
N TYR A 3 21.74 -3.11 10.36
CA TYR A 3 22.55 -2.37 9.40
C TYR A 3 21.70 -1.87 8.22
N ILE A 4 22.19 -0.80 7.56
CA ILE A 4 21.68 -0.31 6.29
C ILE A 4 22.82 -0.38 5.27
N LYS A 5 22.58 -1.03 4.12
CA LYS A 5 23.55 -1.17 3.04
C LYS A 5 22.94 -0.67 1.74
N LYS A 6 23.66 0.23 1.03
CA LYS A 6 23.30 0.72 -0.30
C LYS A 6 24.01 -0.11 -1.38
N GLU A 7 23.28 -0.45 -2.44
CA GLU A 7 23.82 -1.13 -3.63
C GLU A 7 23.17 -0.55 -4.90
N THR A 8 23.80 -0.77 -6.06
CA THR A 8 23.16 -0.48 -7.34
C THR A 8 22.16 -1.57 -7.65
N PHE A 9 20.91 -1.18 -7.96
CA PHE A 9 19.89 -2.13 -8.40
C PHE A 9 19.82 -2.24 -9.93
N GLY A 10 20.11 -1.14 -10.62
CA GLY A 10 20.12 -1.09 -12.08
C GLY A 10 19.86 0.32 -12.59
N LEU A 11 19.38 0.41 -13.81
CA LEU A 11 18.96 1.65 -14.46
C LEU A 11 17.47 1.60 -14.74
N SER A 12 16.78 2.75 -14.67
CA SER A 12 15.44 2.91 -15.23
C SER A 12 15.47 2.81 -16.77
N HIS A 13 14.32 2.74 -17.43
CA HIS A 13 14.25 2.83 -18.90
C HIS A 13 14.85 4.12 -19.46
N SER A 14 14.76 5.22 -18.72
CA SER A 14 15.35 6.50 -19.07
C SER A 14 16.86 6.60 -18.79
N GLY A 15 17.49 5.52 -18.29
CA GLY A 15 18.90 5.46 -17.95
C GLY A 15 19.28 6.10 -16.61
N VAL A 16 18.32 6.44 -15.77
CA VAL A 16 18.58 6.98 -14.43
C VAL A 16 19.01 5.85 -13.50
N PRO A 17 20.13 5.99 -12.75
CA PRO A 17 20.54 4.99 -11.77
C PRO A 17 19.52 4.82 -10.65
N VAL A 18 19.17 3.55 -10.35
CA VAL A 18 18.30 3.16 -9.25
C VAL A 18 19.13 2.43 -8.21
N ALA A 19 19.15 2.95 -7.00
CA ALA A 19 19.79 2.29 -5.87
C ALA A 19 18.78 1.40 -5.14
N ILE A 20 19.28 0.37 -4.45
CA ILE A 20 18.53 -0.46 -3.53
C ILE A 20 19.22 -0.46 -2.17
N TYR A 21 18.42 -0.33 -1.14
CA TYR A 21 18.86 -0.36 0.24
C TYR A 21 18.42 -1.65 0.91
N THR A 22 19.32 -2.32 1.58
CA THR A 22 19.00 -3.42 2.48
C THR A 22 19.03 -2.89 3.91
N LEU A 23 17.86 -2.92 4.56
CA LEU A 23 17.72 -2.70 6.00
C LEU A 23 17.60 -4.06 6.65
N SER A 24 18.38 -4.33 7.69
CA SER A 24 18.33 -5.62 8.40
C SER A 24 18.42 -5.39 9.89
N ASP A 25 17.62 -6.13 10.64
CA ASP A 25 17.78 -6.32 12.07
C ASP A 25 18.02 -7.82 12.37
N GLU A 26 17.83 -8.24 13.62
CA GLU A 26 18.03 -9.65 14.01
C GLU A 26 16.84 -10.54 13.65
N VAL A 27 15.72 -9.97 13.18
CA VAL A 27 14.45 -10.66 12.93
C VAL A 27 14.13 -10.72 11.44
N ILE A 28 14.17 -9.57 10.74
CA ILE A 28 13.79 -9.49 9.32
C ILE A 28 14.82 -8.73 8.49
N ARG A 29 14.72 -8.90 7.18
CA ARG A 29 15.48 -8.13 6.19
C ARG A 29 14.53 -7.52 5.17
N VAL A 30 14.67 -6.22 4.92
CA VAL A 30 13.85 -5.46 3.99
C VAL A 30 14.71 -4.84 2.92
N ARG A 31 14.30 -4.92 1.66
CA ARG A 31 14.97 -4.22 0.56
C ARG A 31 14.04 -3.16 -0.01
N VAL A 32 14.53 -1.93 -0.12
CA VAL A 32 13.79 -0.76 -0.64
C VAL A 32 14.62 -0.11 -1.75
N MET A 33 14.03 0.10 -2.92
CA MET A 33 14.70 0.83 -4.00
C MET A 33 14.28 2.29 -4.05
N THR A 34 15.15 3.13 -4.62
CA THR A 34 14.91 4.57 -4.75
C THR A 34 13.83 4.91 -5.77
N MET A 35 13.55 4.05 -6.76
CA MET A 35 12.44 4.26 -7.67
C MET A 35 11.12 3.91 -6.97
N GLY A 36 10.22 4.88 -6.89
CA GLY A 36 8.93 4.78 -6.22
C GLY A 36 8.98 4.58 -4.71
N GLY A 37 10.17 4.66 -4.06
CA GLY A 37 10.29 4.25 -2.65
C GLY A 37 9.77 2.83 -2.44
N THR A 38 10.07 1.94 -3.39
CA THR A 38 9.41 0.63 -3.50
C THR A 38 10.03 -0.40 -2.59
N ILE A 39 9.21 -1.08 -1.80
CA ILE A 39 9.59 -2.29 -1.05
C ILE A 39 9.72 -3.43 -2.07
N VAL A 40 10.95 -3.93 -2.25
CA VAL A 40 11.27 -4.99 -3.21
C VAL A 40 11.17 -6.38 -2.60
N SER A 41 11.56 -6.53 -1.32
CA SER A 41 11.48 -7.79 -0.60
C SER A 41 11.38 -7.57 0.91
N ILE A 42 10.73 -8.50 1.58
CA ILE A 42 10.74 -8.62 3.04
C ILE A 42 10.98 -10.09 3.36
N GLU A 43 12.17 -10.39 3.89
CA GLU A 43 12.48 -11.73 4.36
C GLU A 43 12.12 -11.83 5.86
N ALA A 44 11.25 -12.77 6.19
CA ALA A 44 10.76 -13.00 7.54
C ALA A 44 10.85 -14.48 7.94
N PRO A 45 11.13 -14.80 9.22
CA PRO A 45 11.22 -16.18 9.69
C PRO A 45 9.84 -16.82 9.82
N ASP A 46 9.77 -18.11 9.55
CA ASP A 46 8.66 -18.96 9.94
C ASP A 46 8.81 -19.44 11.41
N ARG A 47 7.89 -20.31 11.86
CA ARG A 47 7.92 -20.85 13.24
C ARG A 47 9.15 -21.72 13.54
N GLU A 48 9.85 -22.19 12.52
CA GLU A 48 11.07 -23.00 12.63
C GLU A 48 12.33 -22.15 12.44
N GLY A 49 12.17 -20.84 12.14
CA GLY A 49 13.25 -19.89 11.92
C GLY A 49 13.76 -19.84 10.47
N HIS A 50 13.10 -20.53 9.52
CA HIS A 50 13.49 -20.44 8.11
C HIS A 50 13.02 -19.12 7.51
N MET A 51 13.97 -18.38 6.95
CA MET A 51 13.71 -17.10 6.30
C MET A 51 13.15 -17.30 4.89
N ASP A 52 12.06 -16.61 4.56
CA ASP A 52 11.55 -16.54 3.19
C ASP A 52 11.07 -15.13 2.87
N ASP A 53 11.08 -14.79 1.59
CA ASP A 53 10.59 -13.51 1.08
C ASP A 53 9.07 -13.56 0.99
N VAL A 54 8.42 -12.74 1.80
CA VAL A 54 6.96 -12.67 1.93
C VAL A 54 6.32 -11.54 1.13
N CYS A 55 7.06 -10.94 0.20
CA CYS A 55 6.59 -9.82 -0.62
C CYS A 55 6.72 -10.14 -2.11
N LEU A 56 5.70 -9.85 -2.91
CA LEU A 56 5.83 -9.87 -4.37
C LEU A 56 6.74 -8.74 -4.84
N GLY A 57 7.43 -8.91 -5.97
CA GLY A 57 8.33 -7.92 -6.55
C GLY A 57 9.00 -8.42 -7.82
N PHE A 58 9.99 -7.66 -8.31
CA PHE A 58 10.74 -7.98 -9.52
C PHE A 58 12.24 -7.89 -9.27
N ASP A 59 13.02 -8.44 -10.22
CA ASP A 59 14.48 -8.52 -10.12
C ASP A 59 15.19 -7.32 -10.72
N SER A 60 14.48 -6.42 -11.43
CA SER A 60 15.07 -5.23 -12.06
C SER A 60 14.14 -4.01 -12.00
N PRO A 61 14.69 -2.76 -12.02
CA PRO A 61 13.87 -1.55 -12.09
C PRO A 61 12.97 -1.52 -13.31
N GLN A 62 13.44 -1.99 -14.47
CA GLN A 62 12.70 -1.99 -15.73
C GLN A 62 11.43 -2.85 -15.65
N ASP A 63 11.43 -3.92 -14.85
CA ASP A 63 10.24 -4.76 -14.69
C ASP A 63 9.18 -4.08 -13.82
N TYR A 64 9.61 -3.23 -12.86
CA TYR A 64 8.69 -2.36 -12.13
C TYR A 64 8.06 -1.27 -13.01
N GLU A 65 8.77 -0.76 -14.02
CA GLU A 65 8.24 0.24 -14.96
C GLU A 65 7.22 -0.32 -15.96
N LYS A 66 7.25 -1.64 -16.22
CA LYS A 66 6.36 -2.30 -17.19
C LYS A 66 4.98 -2.64 -16.63
N GLN A 67 4.84 -2.71 -15.31
CA GLN A 67 3.62 -3.18 -14.67
C GLN A 67 2.73 -2.02 -14.22
N THR A 68 1.44 -2.28 -14.09
CA THR A 68 0.42 -1.32 -13.67
C THR A 68 -0.24 -1.70 -12.33
N CYS A 69 0.36 -2.68 -11.60
CA CYS A 69 -0.17 -3.17 -10.34
C CYS A 69 0.45 -2.48 -9.11
N PHE A 70 1.33 -1.50 -9.31
CA PHE A 70 1.97 -0.69 -8.24
C PHE A 70 2.74 -1.51 -7.19
N ILE A 71 3.21 -2.72 -7.55
CA ILE A 71 3.79 -3.69 -6.61
C ILE A 71 4.89 -3.04 -5.76
N GLY A 72 4.69 -3.01 -4.43
CA GLY A 72 5.61 -2.51 -3.42
C GLY A 72 5.78 -1.00 -3.34
N ALA A 73 5.21 -0.22 -4.27
CA ALA A 73 5.49 1.19 -4.43
C ALA A 73 4.89 2.08 -3.31
N THR A 74 5.55 3.20 -3.03
CA THR A 74 4.93 4.34 -2.37
C THR A 74 3.99 5.02 -3.36
N VAL A 75 2.72 5.11 -3.00
CA VAL A 75 1.66 5.67 -3.81
C VAL A 75 1.34 7.10 -3.37
N GLY A 76 1.24 7.99 -4.33
CA GLY A 76 0.91 9.41 -4.15
C GLY A 76 0.91 10.12 -5.52
N ARG A 77 0.41 11.38 -5.60
CA ARG A 77 0.06 12.29 -4.50
C ARG A 77 -1.21 11.86 -3.74
N TYR A 78 -2.10 11.13 -4.41
CA TYR A 78 -3.33 10.62 -3.82
C TYR A 78 -3.46 9.12 -4.07
N ALA A 79 -3.43 8.32 -3.00
CA ALA A 79 -3.63 6.89 -3.01
C ALA A 79 -5.10 6.53 -3.27
N ASN A 80 -5.31 5.43 -3.98
CA ASN A 80 -6.61 4.95 -4.43
C ASN A 80 -7.29 5.90 -5.43
N ARG A 81 -8.61 5.78 -5.63
CA ARG A 81 -9.36 6.43 -6.71
C ARG A 81 -9.86 7.80 -6.34
N ILE A 82 -9.96 8.67 -7.39
CA ILE A 82 -10.76 9.90 -7.39
C ILE A 82 -11.73 9.80 -8.56
N GLY A 83 -13.03 9.80 -8.25
CA GLY A 83 -14.11 9.60 -9.20
C GLY A 83 -14.17 10.69 -10.28
N GLY A 84 -14.40 10.30 -11.54
CA GLY A 84 -14.47 11.18 -12.68
C GLY A 84 -13.20 11.96 -12.95
N ALA A 85 -12.06 11.52 -12.42
CA ALA A 85 -10.72 12.13 -12.57
C ALA A 85 -10.73 13.64 -12.31
N ARG A 86 -11.38 14.10 -11.24
CA ARG A 86 -11.43 15.50 -10.82
C ARG A 86 -11.83 15.67 -9.37
N PHE A 87 -11.46 16.79 -8.79
CA PHE A 87 -11.94 17.21 -7.47
C PHE A 87 -12.05 18.72 -7.40
N SER A 88 -12.82 19.23 -6.43
CA SER A 88 -12.94 20.67 -6.14
C SER A 88 -12.22 21.02 -4.85
N LEU A 89 -11.44 22.10 -4.87
CA LEU A 89 -10.75 22.64 -3.71
C LEU A 89 -10.75 24.16 -3.76
N GLY A 90 -11.20 24.82 -2.68
CA GLY A 90 -11.27 26.28 -2.61
C GLY A 90 -12.17 26.92 -3.67
N GLY A 91 -13.22 26.21 -4.13
CA GLY A 91 -14.13 26.69 -5.18
C GLY A 91 -13.60 26.55 -6.61
N ARG A 92 -12.44 25.95 -6.79
CA ARG A 92 -11.84 25.64 -8.10
C ARG A 92 -11.86 24.14 -8.36
N GLU A 93 -12.22 23.74 -9.59
CA GLU A 93 -12.10 22.36 -10.05
C GLU A 93 -10.68 22.09 -10.58
N TYR A 94 -10.17 20.92 -10.23
CA TYR A 94 -8.86 20.40 -10.65
C TYR A 94 -9.09 19.10 -11.44
N PRO A 95 -8.93 19.13 -12.78
CA PRO A 95 -8.95 17.92 -13.58
C PRO A 95 -7.65 17.13 -13.38
N LEU A 96 -7.78 15.83 -13.28
CA LEU A 96 -6.70 14.88 -13.15
C LEU A 96 -6.60 13.99 -14.41
N TYR A 97 -5.51 13.23 -14.54
CA TYR A 97 -5.38 12.31 -15.65
C TYR A 97 -6.24 11.05 -15.39
N PRO A 98 -7.17 10.65 -16.30
CA PRO A 98 -7.96 9.43 -16.16
C PRO A 98 -7.11 8.22 -16.58
N ASN A 99 -6.64 7.43 -15.60
CA ASN A 99 -5.81 6.25 -15.80
C ASN A 99 -6.46 4.95 -15.32
N ASP A 100 -7.73 5.00 -14.91
CA ASP A 100 -8.54 3.85 -14.52
C ASP A 100 -9.97 4.05 -15.05
N GLY A 101 -10.18 3.79 -16.35
CA GLY A 101 -11.40 4.14 -17.05
C GLY A 101 -11.62 5.65 -17.05
N GLU A 102 -12.75 6.11 -16.49
CA GLU A 102 -13.05 7.55 -16.31
C GLU A 102 -12.46 8.12 -15.02
N ASN A 103 -11.84 7.30 -14.18
CA ASN A 103 -11.36 7.69 -12.88
C ASN A 103 -9.84 7.92 -12.87
N HIS A 104 -9.38 8.62 -11.85
CA HIS A 104 -7.97 8.74 -11.54
C HIS A 104 -7.60 7.73 -10.45
N LEU A 105 -6.46 7.07 -10.59
CA LEU A 105 -5.98 6.04 -9.67
C LEU A 105 -4.53 6.28 -9.28
N HIS A 106 -4.23 6.21 -7.99
CA HIS A 106 -2.88 6.15 -7.42
C HIS A 106 -1.93 7.27 -7.85
N GLY A 107 -2.47 8.50 -8.01
CA GLY A 107 -1.66 9.67 -8.36
C GLY A 107 -1.35 9.80 -9.85
N GLY A 108 -1.98 8.97 -10.70
CA GLY A 108 -1.86 9.04 -12.16
C GLY A 108 -0.69 8.25 -12.73
N PRO A 109 -0.54 8.23 -14.08
CA PRO A 109 0.50 7.46 -14.74
C PRO A 109 1.92 7.96 -14.43
N GLY A 110 2.09 9.22 -14.12
CA GLY A 110 3.33 9.84 -13.67
C GLY A 110 3.42 10.02 -12.16
N GLY A 111 2.66 9.25 -11.38
CA GLY A 111 2.64 9.33 -9.92
C GLY A 111 3.96 8.95 -9.24
N PHE A 112 3.96 8.94 -7.93
CA PHE A 112 5.17 8.78 -7.10
C PHE A 112 5.91 7.46 -7.33
N HIS A 113 5.20 6.41 -7.71
CA HIS A 113 5.74 5.09 -8.04
C HIS A 113 6.73 5.11 -9.24
N THR A 114 6.66 6.12 -10.13
CA THR A 114 7.53 6.23 -11.30
C THR A 114 8.78 7.07 -11.06
N LYS A 115 8.86 7.80 -9.94
CA LYS A 115 9.94 8.73 -9.66
C LYS A 115 11.14 8.02 -9.05
N VAL A 116 12.34 8.42 -9.42
CA VAL A 116 13.55 8.07 -8.66
C VAL A 116 13.73 9.13 -7.59
N TRP A 117 13.60 8.74 -6.34
CA TRP A 117 13.64 9.62 -5.18
C TRP A 117 15.08 9.88 -4.75
N GLU A 118 15.34 11.06 -4.21
CA GLU A 118 16.59 11.36 -3.51
C GLU A 118 16.68 10.52 -2.23
N ASP A 119 17.88 10.02 -1.92
CA ASP A 119 18.11 9.10 -0.82
C ASP A 119 19.10 9.65 0.21
N CYS A 120 18.81 9.40 1.48
CA CYS A 120 19.67 9.71 2.60
C CYS A 120 19.54 8.64 3.69
N VAL A 121 20.65 8.25 4.30
CA VAL A 121 20.64 7.46 5.56
C VAL A 121 20.78 8.44 6.72
N ASP A 122 19.78 8.45 7.60
CA ASP A 122 19.73 9.30 8.79
C ASP A 122 19.58 8.42 10.04
N GLY A 123 20.69 8.24 10.74
CA GLY A 123 20.79 7.33 11.86
C GLY A 123 20.55 5.87 11.44
N ASP A 124 19.52 5.28 11.99
CA ASP A 124 19.08 3.89 11.73
C ASP A 124 17.98 3.79 10.66
N SER A 125 17.77 4.84 9.89
CA SER A 125 16.66 4.94 8.96
C SER A 125 17.12 5.31 7.54
N LEU A 126 16.44 4.76 6.53
CA LEU A 126 16.49 5.25 5.16
C LEU A 126 15.41 6.32 4.99
N VAL A 127 15.79 7.47 4.45
CA VAL A 127 14.87 8.55 4.07
C VAL A 127 14.92 8.72 2.56
N LEU A 128 13.77 8.59 1.93
CA LEU A 128 13.58 8.91 0.52
C LEU A 128 12.74 10.17 0.41
N SER A 129 13.15 11.11 -0.44
CA SER A 129 12.48 12.40 -0.62
C SER A 129 12.29 12.75 -2.10
N TYR A 130 11.19 13.47 -2.36
CA TYR A 130 10.82 13.95 -3.69
C TYR A 130 10.13 15.31 -3.58
N VAL A 131 10.32 16.16 -4.59
CA VAL A 131 9.56 17.39 -4.75
C VAL A 131 8.64 17.25 -5.95
N SER A 132 7.35 17.07 -5.69
CA SER A 132 6.32 17.00 -6.71
C SER A 132 5.94 18.43 -7.11
N PRO A 133 6.20 18.88 -8.36
CA PRO A 133 5.96 20.26 -8.78
C PRO A 133 4.47 20.60 -8.85
N ASP A 134 4.19 21.90 -8.78
CA ASP A 134 2.82 22.43 -8.94
C ASP A 134 2.18 21.90 -10.22
N MET A 135 0.96 21.41 -10.12
CA MET A 135 0.16 20.79 -11.20
C MET A 135 0.71 19.47 -11.76
N GLU A 136 1.69 18.83 -11.10
CA GLU A 136 2.04 17.44 -11.46
C GLU A 136 0.79 16.55 -11.34
N GLU A 137 0.49 15.80 -12.41
CA GLU A 137 -0.73 14.98 -12.56
C GLU A 137 -2.05 15.72 -12.30
N GLY A 138 -2.04 17.07 -12.28
CA GLY A 138 -3.19 17.94 -12.05
C GLY A 138 -3.35 18.43 -10.60
N TYR A 139 -2.49 18.01 -9.69
CA TYR A 139 -2.57 18.42 -8.28
C TYR A 139 -1.91 19.77 -8.01
N PRO A 140 -2.59 20.72 -7.31
CA PRO A 140 -2.03 22.03 -7.02
C PRO A 140 -0.93 21.98 -5.96
N GLY A 141 -0.02 22.94 -6.06
CA GLY A 141 1.08 23.20 -5.12
C GLY A 141 2.33 22.36 -5.36
N ASN A 142 3.49 22.99 -5.08
CA ASN A 142 4.74 22.24 -4.95
C ASN A 142 4.70 21.49 -3.64
N LEU A 143 4.80 20.17 -3.70
CA LEU A 143 4.75 19.28 -2.53
C LEU A 143 6.13 18.71 -2.27
N SER A 144 6.77 19.10 -1.18
CA SER A 144 7.93 18.38 -0.63
C SER A 144 7.42 17.19 0.14
N VAL A 145 7.81 15.97 -0.26
CA VAL A 145 7.37 14.72 0.37
C VAL A 145 8.57 13.85 0.73
N SER A 146 8.48 13.16 1.86
CA SER A 146 9.47 12.17 2.26
C SER A 146 8.82 10.96 2.91
N VAL A 147 9.47 9.81 2.74
CA VAL A 147 9.15 8.55 3.41
C VAL A 147 10.38 8.09 4.17
N ARG A 148 10.23 7.87 5.47
CA ARG A 148 11.29 7.33 6.34
C ARG A 148 10.98 5.86 6.61
N TYR A 149 11.92 4.99 6.29
CA TYR A 149 11.87 3.55 6.57
C TYR A 149 12.78 3.27 7.77
N THR A 150 12.18 2.84 8.87
CA THR A 150 12.91 2.46 10.09
C THR A 150 12.61 1.00 10.39
N LEU A 151 13.66 0.20 10.56
CA LEU A 151 13.54 -1.22 10.91
C LEU A 151 14.05 -1.46 12.32
N LYS A 152 13.17 -2.00 13.18
CA LYS A 152 13.51 -2.33 14.56
C LYS A 152 12.67 -3.49 15.08
N GLU A 153 13.33 -4.50 15.65
CA GLU A 153 12.69 -5.65 16.35
C GLU A 153 11.58 -6.31 15.50
N GLY A 154 11.92 -6.62 14.23
CA GLY A 154 10.97 -7.23 13.28
C GLY A 154 9.86 -6.30 12.79
N THR A 155 9.95 -5.00 13.10
CA THR A 155 8.96 -4.00 12.72
C THR A 155 9.54 -3.01 11.71
N LEU A 156 9.01 -3.00 10.49
CA LEU A 156 9.25 -1.95 9.51
C LEU A 156 8.23 -0.84 9.70
N THR A 157 8.69 0.36 10.03
CA THR A 157 7.86 1.57 10.14
C THR A 157 8.10 2.50 8.96
N LEU A 158 7.05 2.88 8.26
CA LEU A 158 7.02 3.91 7.23
C LEU A 158 6.41 5.17 7.82
N SER A 159 7.19 6.25 7.89
CA SER A 159 6.71 7.57 8.33
C SER A 159 6.69 8.51 7.14
N TYR A 160 5.51 9.00 6.81
CA TYR A 160 5.29 9.92 5.70
C TYR A 160 5.23 11.36 6.20
N ARG A 161 5.96 12.27 5.54
CA ARG A 161 5.86 13.72 5.75
C ARG A 161 5.64 14.41 4.43
N ALA A 162 4.78 15.42 4.43
CA ALA A 162 4.61 16.26 3.26
C ALA A 162 4.30 17.70 3.67
N LYS A 163 4.73 18.66 2.85
CA LYS A 163 4.44 20.08 3.00
C LYS A 163 4.23 20.73 1.63
N SER A 164 3.19 21.52 1.50
CA SER A 164 2.84 22.18 0.24
C SER A 164 2.86 23.70 0.40
N ASP A 165 3.20 24.40 -0.69
CA ASP A 165 3.12 25.87 -0.78
C ASP A 165 1.70 26.37 -1.13
N LYS A 166 0.77 25.47 -1.51
CA LYS A 166 -0.65 25.73 -1.76
C LYS A 166 -1.51 24.68 -1.07
N ASP A 167 -2.79 25.01 -0.86
CA ASP A 167 -3.78 24.01 -0.47
C ASP A 167 -3.81 22.90 -1.53
N THR A 168 -3.77 21.66 -1.08
CA THR A 168 -3.79 20.47 -1.95
C THR A 168 -4.44 19.28 -1.25
N VAL A 169 -4.62 18.17 -1.95
CA VAL A 169 -5.04 16.89 -1.36
C VAL A 169 -3.84 15.95 -1.29
N VAL A 170 -3.71 15.24 -0.16
CA VAL A 170 -2.63 14.28 0.08
C VAL A 170 -3.18 13.00 0.69
N ASN A 171 -2.86 11.88 0.10
CA ASN A 171 -3.13 10.55 0.63
C ASN A 171 -1.98 9.64 0.21
N LEU A 172 -1.17 9.20 1.17
CA LEU A 172 0.04 8.41 0.90
C LEU A 172 -0.12 7.02 1.50
N THR A 173 0.30 6.00 0.74
CA THR A 173 0.31 4.62 1.19
C THR A 173 1.48 3.83 0.58
N ASN A 174 1.67 2.60 1.02
CA ASN A 174 2.55 1.63 0.37
C ASN A 174 1.72 0.46 -0.16
N HIS A 175 1.99 0.07 -1.40
CA HIS A 175 1.25 -0.97 -2.13
C HIS A 175 2.00 -2.31 -2.13
N ALA A 176 2.56 -2.72 -0.98
CA ALA A 176 3.19 -4.03 -0.85
C ALA A 176 2.15 -5.15 -0.96
N TYR A 177 2.47 -6.14 -1.78
CA TYR A 177 1.69 -7.39 -1.89
C TYR A 177 2.36 -8.44 -1.01
N PHE A 178 1.66 -8.90 0.00
CA PHE A 178 2.15 -9.90 0.94
C PHE A 178 1.66 -11.30 0.59
N ASN A 179 2.53 -12.28 0.75
CA ASN A 179 2.18 -13.68 0.81
C ASN A 179 3.00 -14.33 1.94
N LEU A 180 2.36 -14.57 3.08
CA LEU A 180 3.06 -15.05 4.28
C LEU A 180 3.56 -16.51 4.18
N ALA A 181 3.07 -17.27 3.20
CA ALA A 181 3.62 -18.59 2.87
C ALA A 181 4.93 -18.50 2.06
N GLY A 182 5.31 -17.28 1.65
CA GLY A 182 6.45 -16.99 0.78
C GLY A 182 6.01 -16.56 -0.63
N GLN A 183 6.76 -15.68 -1.28
CA GLN A 183 6.40 -15.12 -2.59
C GLN A 183 6.40 -16.18 -3.73
N LYS A 184 6.91 -17.38 -3.47
CA LYS A 184 6.88 -18.53 -4.39
C LYS A 184 5.65 -19.41 -4.19
N ALA A 185 4.87 -19.19 -3.12
CA ALA A 185 3.65 -19.94 -2.87
C ALA A 185 2.55 -19.56 -3.87
N ASP A 186 1.60 -20.47 -4.13
CA ASP A 186 0.57 -20.27 -5.14
C ASP A 186 -0.36 -19.09 -4.81
N THR A 187 -1.18 -19.22 -3.78
CA THR A 187 -2.19 -18.20 -3.44
C THR A 187 -2.30 -17.94 -1.94
N ILE A 188 -2.83 -16.76 -1.61
CA ILE A 188 -3.10 -16.34 -0.23
C ILE A 188 -4.45 -16.85 0.32
N LEU A 189 -5.21 -17.63 -0.45
CA LEU A 189 -6.59 -17.99 -0.11
C LEU A 189 -6.71 -18.85 1.15
N ASN A 190 -5.62 -19.55 1.56
CA ASN A 190 -5.57 -20.32 2.80
C ASN A 190 -5.09 -19.52 4.00
N GLN A 191 -4.60 -18.31 3.80
CA GLN A 191 -4.18 -17.41 4.87
C GLN A 191 -5.40 -16.79 5.54
N HIS A 192 -5.22 -16.33 6.77
CA HIS A 192 -6.28 -15.71 7.57
C HIS A 192 -6.02 -14.21 7.70
N ILE A 193 -7.08 -13.45 7.68
CA ILE A 193 -7.07 -12.00 7.87
C ILE A 193 -8.02 -11.60 9.01
N ARG A 194 -7.62 -10.60 9.80
CA ARG A 194 -8.46 -9.91 10.76
C ARG A 194 -8.28 -8.41 10.56
N ILE A 195 -9.38 -7.66 10.48
CA ILE A 195 -9.37 -6.19 10.31
C ILE A 195 -10.18 -5.56 11.44
N ASN A 196 -9.60 -4.53 12.08
CA ASN A 196 -10.23 -3.81 13.18
C ASN A 196 -11.18 -2.72 12.66
N ALA A 197 -12.30 -3.14 12.09
CA ALA A 197 -13.28 -2.24 11.48
C ALA A 197 -14.70 -2.80 11.64
N ASP A 198 -15.65 -1.95 12.05
CA ASP A 198 -17.08 -2.29 12.10
C ASP A 198 -17.82 -1.90 10.83
N HIS A 199 -17.20 -1.10 9.95
CA HIS A 199 -17.77 -0.60 8.71
C HIS A 199 -16.77 -0.71 7.57
N PHE A 200 -17.28 -0.74 6.34
CA PHE A 200 -16.48 -0.63 5.12
C PHE A 200 -17.07 0.44 4.19
N THR A 201 -16.32 0.88 3.21
CA THR A 201 -16.79 1.85 2.20
C THR A 201 -17.47 1.10 1.07
N ARG A 202 -18.79 1.28 0.90
CA ARG A 202 -19.53 0.70 -0.24
C ARG A 202 -19.09 1.33 -1.54
N VAL A 203 -18.94 0.51 -2.57
CA VAL A 203 -18.50 0.96 -3.89
C VAL A 203 -19.53 0.68 -4.96
N LYS A 204 -19.52 1.53 -6.00
CA LYS A 204 -20.27 1.32 -7.27
C LYS A 204 -19.31 0.94 -8.39
N THR A 205 -19.84 0.69 -9.59
CA THR A 205 -19.06 0.43 -10.80
C THR A 205 -17.85 1.37 -10.91
N GLY A 206 -16.68 0.80 -11.23
CA GLY A 206 -15.39 1.51 -11.22
C GLY A 206 -14.77 1.60 -9.83
N ALA A 207 -15.27 0.86 -8.84
CA ALA A 207 -14.80 0.84 -7.45
C ALA A 207 -14.76 2.23 -6.78
N ILE A 208 -15.69 3.11 -7.16
CA ILE A 208 -15.84 4.45 -6.59
C ILE A 208 -16.81 4.40 -5.41
N PRO A 209 -16.46 4.99 -4.25
CA PRO A 209 -17.36 5.04 -3.09
C PRO A 209 -18.71 5.68 -3.41
N THR A 210 -19.77 5.10 -2.84
CA THR A 210 -21.12 5.70 -2.89
C THR A 210 -21.32 6.80 -1.84
N GLY A 211 -20.44 6.87 -0.85
CA GLY A 211 -20.58 7.67 0.36
C GLY A 211 -21.17 6.89 1.54
N GLU A 212 -21.70 5.69 1.31
CA GLU A 212 -22.24 4.83 2.37
C GLU A 212 -21.12 4.06 3.08
N LEU A 213 -21.30 3.89 4.40
CA LEU A 213 -20.42 3.13 5.27
C LEU A 213 -21.22 2.01 5.97
N PRO A 214 -21.61 0.95 5.26
CA PRO A 214 -22.37 -0.14 5.83
C PRO A 214 -21.60 -0.89 6.90
N ALA A 215 -22.34 -1.48 7.87
CA ALA A 215 -21.73 -2.37 8.86
C ALA A 215 -21.23 -3.65 8.22
N VAL A 216 -20.08 -4.16 8.70
CA VAL A 216 -19.53 -5.45 8.24
C VAL A 216 -20.31 -6.65 8.76
N ALA A 217 -20.99 -6.51 9.88
CA ALA A 217 -21.71 -7.60 10.56
C ALA A 217 -22.72 -8.30 9.65
N GLY A 218 -22.61 -9.62 9.53
CA GLY A 218 -23.49 -10.44 8.70
C GLY A 218 -23.24 -10.35 7.19
N THR A 219 -22.12 -9.79 6.77
CA THR A 219 -21.68 -9.69 5.38
C THR A 219 -20.38 -10.45 5.16
N PRO A 220 -19.96 -10.71 3.92
CA PRO A 220 -18.63 -11.26 3.60
C PRO A 220 -17.45 -10.40 4.10
N PHE A 221 -17.72 -9.13 4.44
CA PHE A 221 -16.73 -8.18 4.96
C PHE A 221 -16.56 -8.25 6.49
N ASP A 222 -17.23 -9.17 7.20
CA ASP A 222 -17.01 -9.33 8.64
C ASP A 222 -15.70 -10.05 8.94
N LEU A 223 -14.63 -9.29 8.85
CA LEU A 223 -13.25 -9.72 9.11
C LEU A 223 -12.77 -9.30 10.52
N ARG A 224 -13.67 -9.08 11.47
CA ARG A 224 -13.33 -8.69 12.85
C ARG A 224 -12.70 -9.85 13.66
N GLN A 225 -12.90 -11.07 13.23
CA GLN A 225 -12.20 -12.26 13.73
C GLN A 225 -11.31 -12.82 12.61
N PHE A 226 -10.29 -13.63 12.96
CA PHE A 226 -9.48 -14.29 11.97
C PHE A 226 -10.35 -15.15 11.04
N THR A 227 -10.44 -14.72 9.80
CA THR A 227 -11.24 -15.36 8.75
C THR A 227 -10.31 -15.76 7.61
N LYS A 228 -10.47 -16.98 7.11
CA LYS A 228 -9.74 -17.46 5.94
C LYS A 228 -10.08 -16.59 4.73
N ILE A 229 -9.10 -16.04 4.03
CA ILE A 229 -9.31 -15.10 2.91
C ILE A 229 -10.21 -15.72 1.84
N GLY A 230 -10.00 -17.00 1.52
CA GLY A 230 -10.80 -17.73 0.53
C GLY A 230 -12.21 -18.13 1.00
N ALA A 231 -12.60 -17.88 2.27
CA ALA A 231 -13.89 -18.38 2.79
C ALA A 231 -15.08 -17.68 2.14
N HIS A 232 -14.98 -16.37 1.91
CA HIS A 232 -16.11 -15.54 1.44
C HIS A 232 -15.78 -14.70 0.20
N ILE A 233 -14.57 -14.79 -0.34
CA ILE A 233 -14.14 -13.97 -1.49
C ILE A 233 -14.98 -14.19 -2.75
N GLY A 234 -15.60 -15.36 -2.88
CA GLY A 234 -16.46 -15.74 -4.00
C GLY A 234 -17.95 -15.77 -3.67
N ASP A 235 -18.37 -15.22 -2.53
CA ASP A 235 -19.78 -15.18 -2.15
C ASP A 235 -20.59 -14.32 -3.14
N ASP A 236 -21.88 -14.64 -3.31
CA ASP A 236 -22.80 -13.88 -4.14
C ASP A 236 -23.23 -12.58 -3.47
N ASP A 237 -22.28 -11.65 -3.31
CA ASP A 237 -22.46 -10.33 -2.72
C ASP A 237 -22.28 -9.23 -3.77
N ALA A 238 -23.07 -8.17 -3.67
CA ALA A 238 -23.09 -7.09 -4.66
C ALA A 238 -21.77 -6.28 -4.67
N ASP A 239 -21.23 -5.98 -3.48
CA ASP A 239 -20.00 -5.22 -3.35
C ASP A 239 -18.79 -6.06 -3.83
N LEU A 240 -18.72 -7.37 -3.51
CA LEU A 240 -17.68 -8.28 -4.00
C LEU A 240 -17.72 -8.43 -5.53
N ARG A 241 -18.91 -8.49 -6.15
CA ARG A 241 -19.04 -8.58 -7.60
C ARG A 241 -18.48 -7.36 -8.34
N VAL A 242 -18.59 -6.16 -7.76
CA VAL A 242 -18.07 -4.92 -8.38
C VAL A 242 -16.55 -5.00 -8.60
N THR A 243 -15.83 -5.65 -7.68
CA THR A 243 -14.35 -5.69 -7.66
C THR A 243 -13.76 -7.06 -7.96
N GLY A 244 -14.63 -8.07 -8.18
CA GLY A 244 -14.19 -9.44 -8.44
C GLY A 244 -13.52 -10.13 -7.24
N GLY A 245 -13.88 -9.73 -6.01
CA GLY A 245 -13.31 -10.19 -4.75
C GLY A 245 -13.05 -9.02 -3.80
N TYR A 246 -12.21 -9.19 -2.78
CA TYR A 246 -11.86 -8.10 -1.88
C TYR A 246 -10.98 -7.04 -2.58
N ASP A 247 -11.48 -5.82 -2.65
CA ASP A 247 -10.78 -4.58 -3.01
C ASP A 247 -11.54 -3.40 -2.38
N HIS A 248 -11.57 -3.38 -1.04
CA HIS A 248 -12.43 -2.46 -0.28
C HIS A 248 -11.67 -1.76 0.83
N ASN A 249 -12.05 -0.51 1.06
CA ASN A 249 -11.57 0.25 2.20
C ASN A 249 -12.40 -0.09 3.45
N PHE A 250 -11.74 -0.48 4.52
CA PHE A 250 -12.31 -0.71 5.84
C PHE A 250 -12.13 0.54 6.70
N VAL A 251 -13.19 0.95 7.37
CA VAL A 251 -13.22 2.10 8.28
C VAL A 251 -12.68 1.66 9.63
N LEU A 252 -11.44 2.02 9.94
CA LEU A 252 -10.76 1.56 11.13
C LEU A 252 -11.37 2.11 12.42
N ASN A 253 -11.60 1.23 13.38
CA ASN A 253 -12.07 1.61 14.71
C ASN A 253 -11.01 2.37 15.51
N GLY A 254 -11.43 3.31 16.35
CA GLY A 254 -10.58 4.11 17.22
C GLY A 254 -9.83 5.22 16.48
N SER A 255 -8.85 5.81 17.16
CA SER A 255 -8.03 6.92 16.68
C SER A 255 -6.57 6.79 17.12
N GLY A 256 -5.69 7.62 16.58
CA GLY A 256 -4.27 7.56 16.85
C GLY A 256 -3.61 6.31 16.27
N PHE A 257 -2.37 6.06 16.67
CA PHE A 257 -1.60 4.92 16.17
C PHE A 257 -2.08 3.62 16.83
N ARG A 258 -2.82 2.79 16.07
CA ARG A 258 -3.47 1.56 16.55
C ARG A 258 -3.37 0.43 15.55
N GLU A 259 -3.72 -0.76 16.01
CA GLU A 259 -3.81 -1.93 15.14
C GLU A 259 -4.95 -1.74 14.11
N ALA A 260 -4.60 -1.91 12.85
CA ALA A 260 -5.51 -1.87 11.72
C ALA A 260 -5.92 -3.29 11.30
N ALA A 261 -4.94 -4.18 11.14
CA ALA A 261 -5.16 -5.53 10.66
C ALA A 261 -4.08 -6.50 11.16
N ARG A 262 -4.40 -7.79 11.12
CA ARG A 262 -3.45 -8.90 11.20
C ARG A 262 -3.71 -9.90 10.08
N ALA A 263 -2.63 -10.46 9.55
CA ALA A 263 -2.70 -11.61 8.65
C ALA A 263 -1.86 -12.74 9.20
N TYR A 264 -2.31 -13.98 8.99
CA TYR A 264 -1.67 -15.18 9.50
C TYR A 264 -1.67 -16.29 8.46
N ASP A 265 -0.54 -16.92 8.28
CA ASP A 265 -0.43 -18.13 7.48
C ASP A 265 -0.28 -19.38 8.38
N PRO A 266 -1.26 -20.31 8.36
CA PRO A 266 -1.22 -21.48 9.24
C PRO A 266 -0.11 -22.47 8.88
N GLN A 267 0.39 -22.46 7.64
CA GLN A 267 1.43 -23.38 7.21
C GLN A 267 2.80 -22.98 7.76
N SER A 268 3.19 -21.72 7.60
CA SER A 268 4.48 -21.22 8.07
C SER A 268 4.45 -20.71 9.53
N GLY A 269 3.26 -20.36 10.04
CA GLY A 269 3.10 -19.69 11.33
C GLY A 269 3.43 -18.19 11.27
N ARG A 270 3.77 -17.65 10.10
CA ARG A 270 4.05 -16.21 9.97
C ARG A 270 2.82 -15.38 10.23
N MET A 271 3.01 -14.32 10.99
CA MET A 271 1.99 -13.31 11.29
C MET A 271 2.51 -11.94 10.90
N LEU A 272 1.69 -11.20 10.18
CA LEU A 272 1.85 -9.78 9.91
C LEU A 272 0.85 -8.99 10.77
N THR A 273 1.34 -8.03 11.56
CA THR A 273 0.50 -7.04 12.26
C THR A 273 0.73 -5.66 11.64
N VAL A 274 -0.35 -5.03 11.22
CA VAL A 274 -0.34 -3.68 10.64
C VAL A 274 -0.93 -2.69 11.64
N LYS A 275 -0.20 -1.59 11.92
CA LYS A 275 -0.69 -0.46 12.73
C LYS A 275 -0.57 0.83 11.94
N THR A 276 -1.51 1.76 12.16
CA THR A 276 -1.53 3.08 11.53
C THR A 276 -2.28 4.10 12.35
N ASP A 277 -2.04 5.38 12.09
CA ASP A 277 -2.84 6.51 12.55
C ASP A 277 -3.87 6.98 11.51
N LEU A 278 -3.84 6.42 10.30
CA LEU A 278 -4.78 6.73 9.22
C LEU A 278 -6.19 6.14 9.48
N PRO A 279 -7.26 6.74 8.90
CA PRO A 279 -8.64 6.36 9.21
C PRO A 279 -9.11 5.05 8.56
N GLY A 280 -8.44 4.58 7.52
CA GLY A 280 -8.85 3.41 6.76
C GLY A 280 -7.70 2.50 6.36
N VAL A 281 -8.06 1.29 5.93
CA VAL A 281 -7.17 0.34 5.28
C VAL A 281 -7.88 -0.30 4.09
N GLN A 282 -7.29 -0.21 2.91
CA GLN A 282 -7.71 -1.00 1.76
C GLN A 282 -7.22 -2.43 1.94
N PHE A 283 -8.12 -3.39 1.92
CA PHE A 283 -7.78 -4.80 1.77
C PHE A 283 -8.05 -5.21 0.33
N TYR A 284 -6.98 -5.54 -0.37
CA TYR A 284 -7.00 -6.00 -1.77
C TYR A 284 -6.40 -7.40 -1.85
N ALA A 285 -7.15 -8.34 -2.38
CA ALA A 285 -6.77 -9.75 -2.41
C ALA A 285 -6.07 -10.19 -3.72
N GLY A 286 -5.51 -9.24 -4.48
CA GLY A 286 -4.77 -9.56 -5.71
C GLY A 286 -5.64 -10.09 -6.85
N ASN A 287 -6.90 -9.67 -6.93
CA ASN A 287 -7.90 -10.17 -7.88
C ASN A 287 -7.46 -10.02 -9.35
N ASN A 288 -6.75 -8.92 -9.67
CA ASN A 288 -6.38 -8.54 -11.04
C ASN A 288 -4.98 -9.04 -11.46
N LEU A 289 -4.29 -9.82 -10.63
CA LEU A 289 -3.10 -10.52 -11.05
C LEU A 289 -3.53 -11.68 -11.98
N ASP A 290 -3.11 -11.64 -13.25
CA ASP A 290 -3.64 -12.52 -14.30
C ASP A 290 -2.64 -13.59 -14.80
N GLY A 291 -1.45 -13.63 -14.17
CA GLY A 291 -0.37 -14.53 -14.57
C GLY A 291 0.49 -13.99 -15.71
N SER A 292 0.25 -12.78 -16.21
CA SER A 292 1.10 -12.13 -17.22
C SER A 292 2.41 -11.63 -16.64
N LEU A 293 2.43 -11.27 -15.36
CA LEU A 293 3.61 -10.78 -14.67
C LEU A 293 4.51 -11.93 -14.20
N THR A 294 5.78 -11.83 -14.55
CA THR A 294 6.84 -12.70 -14.04
C THR A 294 7.66 -11.91 -13.03
N GLY A 295 7.54 -12.28 -11.77
CA GLY A 295 8.22 -11.65 -10.65
C GLY A 295 9.59 -12.24 -10.35
N LYS A 296 10.06 -12.00 -9.12
CA LYS A 296 11.37 -12.46 -8.64
C LYS A 296 11.55 -13.97 -8.84
N ASN A 297 12.78 -14.34 -9.27
CA ASN A 297 13.15 -15.74 -9.52
C ASN A 297 12.25 -16.46 -10.54
N GLY A 298 11.60 -15.73 -11.46
CA GLY A 298 10.77 -16.30 -12.51
C GLY A 298 9.38 -16.77 -12.06
N VAL A 299 8.93 -16.39 -10.87
CA VAL A 299 7.59 -16.76 -10.35
C VAL A 299 6.51 -15.99 -11.10
N ARG A 300 5.49 -16.67 -11.58
CA ARG A 300 4.33 -16.03 -12.21
C ARG A 300 3.31 -15.62 -11.15
N TYR A 301 2.87 -14.36 -11.19
CA TYR A 301 1.87 -13.84 -10.27
C TYR A 301 0.46 -14.03 -10.85
N ILE A 302 -0.20 -15.10 -10.42
CA ILE A 302 -1.58 -15.45 -10.78
C ILE A 302 -2.57 -14.74 -9.86
N PRO A 303 -3.90 -14.77 -10.14
CA PRO A 303 -4.90 -14.22 -9.23
C PRO A 303 -4.69 -14.73 -7.80
N HIS A 304 -4.75 -13.80 -6.85
CA HIS A 304 -4.54 -14.07 -5.41
C HIS A 304 -3.13 -14.56 -5.03
N SER A 305 -2.09 -14.27 -5.81
CA SER A 305 -0.69 -14.54 -5.42
C SER A 305 -0.23 -13.70 -4.23
N GLY A 306 -0.89 -12.58 -3.93
CA GLY A 306 -0.57 -11.71 -2.80
C GLY A 306 -1.76 -10.84 -2.42
N PHE A 307 -1.76 -10.33 -1.19
CA PHE A 307 -2.74 -9.35 -0.71
C PHE A 307 -2.06 -8.04 -0.30
N CYS A 308 -2.81 -6.92 -0.38
CA CYS A 308 -2.37 -5.61 0.07
C CYS A 308 -3.17 -5.16 1.28
N LEU A 309 -2.50 -4.43 2.18
CA LEU A 309 -3.08 -3.71 3.33
C LEU A 309 -2.59 -2.27 3.26
N GLU A 310 -3.29 -1.47 2.45
CA GLU A 310 -2.94 -0.09 2.17
C GLU A 310 -3.64 0.84 3.16
N THR A 311 -2.90 1.30 4.16
CA THR A 311 -3.43 2.27 5.11
C THR A 311 -3.56 3.64 4.45
N GLN A 312 -4.73 4.30 4.59
CA GLN A 312 -5.05 5.46 3.75
C GLN A 312 -6.18 6.32 4.33
N PHE A 313 -6.38 7.52 3.78
CA PHE A 313 -7.70 8.15 3.73
C PHE A 313 -8.60 7.36 2.78
N PHE A 314 -9.91 7.45 2.94
CA PHE A 314 -10.84 6.68 2.12
C PHE A 314 -10.72 7.08 0.63
N PRO A 315 -10.96 6.14 -0.29
CA PRO A 315 -11.00 6.47 -1.71
C PRO A 315 -12.02 7.58 -1.97
N ASP A 316 -11.76 8.43 -2.97
CA ASP A 316 -12.63 9.54 -3.39
C ASP A 316 -12.95 10.59 -2.31
N THR A 317 -12.20 10.63 -1.20
CA THR A 317 -12.41 11.60 -0.10
C THR A 317 -12.53 13.04 -0.58
N PRO A 318 -11.77 13.54 -1.59
CA PRO A 318 -11.93 14.91 -2.07
C PRO A 318 -13.34 15.25 -2.60
N ASN A 319 -14.09 14.24 -3.05
CA ASN A 319 -15.45 14.35 -3.57
C ASN A 319 -16.51 13.89 -2.57
N GLN A 320 -16.12 13.43 -1.37
CA GLN A 320 -17.01 12.87 -0.34
C GLN A 320 -16.94 13.72 0.94
N PRO A 321 -17.75 14.77 1.09
CA PRO A 321 -17.65 15.71 2.22
C PRO A 321 -17.84 15.07 3.61
N ALA A 322 -18.49 13.90 3.68
CA ALA A 322 -18.70 13.17 4.93
C ALA A 322 -17.49 12.32 5.37
N PHE A 323 -16.48 12.14 4.49
CA PHE A 323 -15.30 11.37 4.79
C PHE A 323 -14.23 12.20 5.53
N PRO A 324 -13.30 11.57 6.25
CA PRO A 324 -12.20 12.28 6.91
C PRO A 324 -11.38 13.09 5.90
N SER A 325 -11.16 14.38 6.17
CA SER A 325 -10.50 15.30 5.23
C SER A 325 -9.06 14.90 4.93
N CYS A 326 -8.71 14.89 3.65
CA CYS A 326 -7.35 14.67 3.13
C CYS A 326 -6.69 15.99 2.64
N ILE A 327 -7.27 17.14 2.97
CA ILE A 327 -6.76 18.45 2.55
C ILE A 327 -5.55 18.83 3.40
N LEU A 328 -4.43 19.08 2.74
CA LEU A 328 -3.25 19.72 3.30
C LEU A 328 -3.29 21.21 2.99
N ARG A 329 -3.37 22.06 4.02
CA ARG A 329 -3.34 23.51 3.86
C ARG A 329 -1.93 24.00 3.54
N ALA A 330 -1.84 25.09 2.81
CA ALA A 330 -0.57 25.74 2.50
C ALA A 330 0.24 26.04 3.77
N GLY A 331 1.45 25.52 3.82
CA GLY A 331 2.36 25.72 4.96
C GLY A 331 2.19 24.74 6.12
N ASP A 332 1.06 24.01 6.20
CA ASP A 332 0.88 22.95 7.20
C ASP A 332 1.74 21.73 6.87
N GLU A 333 1.98 20.88 7.86
CA GLU A 333 2.67 19.60 7.70
C GLU A 333 1.68 18.44 7.75
N PHE A 334 1.71 17.60 6.73
CA PHE A 334 1.10 16.27 6.74
C PHE A 334 2.09 15.31 7.40
N PHE A 335 1.60 14.53 8.37
CA PHE A 335 2.38 13.45 8.99
C PHE A 335 1.49 12.27 9.29
N THR A 336 1.89 11.09 8.81
CA THR A 336 1.27 9.82 9.18
C THR A 336 2.32 8.72 9.26
N LYS A 337 1.98 7.62 9.92
CA LYS A 337 2.84 6.45 9.97
C LYS A 337 2.06 5.14 9.89
N THR A 338 2.72 4.16 9.27
CA THR A 338 2.25 2.78 9.21
C THR A 338 3.39 1.86 9.62
N SER A 339 3.11 0.82 10.38
CA SER A 339 4.11 -0.20 10.70
C SER A 339 3.63 -1.60 10.31
N TYR A 340 4.57 -2.39 9.84
CA TYR A 340 4.44 -3.81 9.50
C TYR A 340 5.33 -4.59 10.45
N THR A 341 4.73 -5.31 11.40
CA THR A 341 5.47 -6.17 12.34
C THR A 341 5.31 -7.62 11.94
N PHE A 342 6.44 -8.28 11.72
CA PHE A 342 6.50 -9.70 11.39
C PHE A 342 6.89 -10.51 12.62
N SER A 343 6.17 -11.59 12.86
CA SER A 343 6.45 -12.56 13.92
C SER A 343 6.05 -13.96 13.45
N ALA A 344 6.45 -14.98 14.20
CA ALA A 344 5.97 -16.33 13.98
C ALA A 344 5.26 -16.83 15.25
N VAL A 345 4.10 -17.48 15.05
CA VAL A 345 3.28 -18.04 16.14
C VAL A 345 2.89 -19.49 15.81
N ASN A 346 2.60 -20.28 16.82
CA ASN A 346 2.18 -21.67 16.61
C ASN A 346 0.72 -21.75 16.19
N GLU A 347 -0.15 -20.97 16.83
CA GLU A 347 -1.60 -20.94 16.59
C GLU A 347 -2.16 -19.53 16.89
N ILE A 348 -3.39 -19.23 16.38
CA ILE A 348 -4.13 -17.96 16.58
C ILE A 348 -5.44 -18.20 17.32
#